data_6b8d2e468f006a0dd4897cc2edbaef50
#
_entry.id   6b8d2e468f006a0dd4897cc2edbaef50
#
_cell.length_a   1.000
_cell.length_b   1.000
_cell.length_c   1.000
_cell.angle_alpha   90.00
_cell.angle_beta   90.00
_cell.angle_gamma   90.00
#
_symmetry.space_group_name_H-M   'P 1'
#
loop_
_entity.id
_entity.type
_entity.pdbx_description
1 polymer ?
#
loop_
_entity_poly.entity_id
_entity_poly.type
_entity_poly.pdbx_seq_one_letter_code
_entity_poly.pdbx_strand_id
1 'polypeptide(L)'
;MANRIKHIALQTENPSETAEWYKSVFGLDELRRVPAETGEEGVWLTDGYIYFAILKMGSEDAPNLGEGSSTVKGVHHIGFYVDDLDEAVSTVKDHGGTECPGSSKANRKYKGPDGLMIDLRFRGWDEQIRARSTLYELTEAAPAKTAGAAD
;
A
#
# COMPACT_ATOMS: atom_id res chain seq x y z
N MET A 1 -3.08 20.90 -10.99
CA MET A 1 -2.75 19.78 -11.94
C MET A 1 -3.84 18.72 -11.86
N ALA A 2 -4.00 17.91 -12.90
CA ALA A 2 -5.01 16.86 -12.86
C ALA A 2 -4.67 15.78 -11.82
N ASN A 3 -5.69 15.25 -11.16
CA ASN A 3 -5.57 14.08 -10.29
C ASN A 3 -5.06 12.88 -11.10
N ARG A 4 -4.29 11.99 -10.48
CA ARG A 4 -3.65 10.87 -11.17
C ARG A 4 -3.85 9.57 -10.42
N ILE A 5 -4.09 8.49 -11.16
CA ILE A 5 -3.91 7.14 -10.62
C ILE A 5 -2.41 6.95 -10.34
N LYS A 6 -2.08 6.55 -9.15
CA LYS A 6 -0.68 6.42 -8.74
C LYS A 6 -0.32 5.09 -8.10
N HIS A 7 -1.24 4.43 -7.45
CA HIS A 7 -0.99 3.08 -6.98
C HIS A 7 -2.19 2.15 -7.16
N ILE A 8 -1.88 0.88 -7.26
CA ILE A 8 -2.84 -0.21 -7.26
C ILE A 8 -2.41 -1.16 -6.15
N ALA A 9 -3.32 -1.52 -5.27
CA ALA A 9 -3.08 -2.53 -4.25
C ALA A 9 -3.76 -3.84 -4.64
N LEU A 10 -2.98 -4.90 -4.65
CA LEU A 10 -3.39 -6.28 -4.85
C LEU A 10 -3.35 -7.01 -3.51
N GLN A 11 -4.40 -7.75 -3.20
CA GLN A 11 -4.40 -8.66 -2.07
C GLN A 11 -4.17 -10.09 -2.53
N THR A 12 -3.27 -10.79 -1.86
CA THR A 12 -2.91 -12.20 -2.13
C THR A 12 -2.54 -12.91 -0.84
N GLU A 13 -2.57 -14.24 -0.87
CA GLU A 13 -2.10 -15.08 0.24
C GLU A 13 -0.56 -15.09 0.36
N ASN A 14 0.15 -14.95 -0.78
CA ASN A 14 1.59 -15.07 -0.86
C ASN A 14 2.20 -13.85 -1.58
N PRO A 15 2.34 -12.71 -0.91
CA PRO A 15 2.87 -11.48 -1.53
C PRO A 15 4.25 -11.66 -2.15
N SER A 16 5.13 -12.38 -1.48
CA SER A 16 6.49 -12.62 -1.97
C SER A 16 6.51 -13.40 -3.28
N GLU A 17 5.80 -14.53 -3.36
CA GLU A 17 5.69 -15.34 -4.56
C GLU A 17 5.04 -14.57 -5.71
N THR A 18 3.94 -13.87 -5.40
CA THR A 18 3.23 -13.05 -6.38
C THR A 18 4.12 -11.94 -6.92
N ALA A 19 4.90 -11.27 -6.06
CA ALA A 19 5.82 -10.22 -6.47
C ALA A 19 6.94 -10.75 -7.38
N GLU A 20 7.55 -11.89 -7.05
CA GLU A 20 8.59 -12.49 -7.89
C GLU A 20 8.05 -12.86 -9.28
N TRP A 21 6.80 -13.32 -9.36
CA TRP A 21 6.17 -13.56 -10.65
C TRP A 21 6.06 -12.28 -11.50
N TYR A 22 5.52 -11.19 -10.91
CA TYR A 22 5.39 -9.90 -11.62
C TYR A 22 6.73 -9.31 -12.03
N LYS A 23 7.75 -9.41 -11.18
CA LYS A 23 9.12 -8.99 -11.51
C LYS A 23 9.69 -9.78 -12.67
N SER A 24 9.52 -11.10 -12.65
CA SER A 24 10.07 -11.99 -13.69
C SER A 24 9.38 -11.82 -15.04
N VAL A 25 8.07 -11.58 -15.05
CA VAL A 25 7.28 -11.48 -16.29
C VAL A 25 7.35 -10.08 -16.90
N PHE A 26 7.28 -9.04 -16.06
CA PHE A 26 7.13 -7.67 -16.53
C PHE A 26 8.35 -6.78 -16.24
N GLY A 27 9.36 -7.29 -15.55
CA GLY A 27 10.56 -6.52 -15.23
C GLY A 27 10.33 -5.36 -14.27
N LEU A 28 9.36 -5.49 -13.35
CA LEU A 28 9.07 -4.45 -12.37
C LEU A 28 10.18 -4.36 -11.32
N ASP A 29 10.51 -3.15 -10.92
CA ASP A 29 11.46 -2.88 -9.85
C ASP A 29 10.82 -3.04 -8.47
N GLU A 30 11.53 -3.69 -7.55
CA GLU A 30 11.12 -3.76 -6.15
C GLU A 30 11.57 -2.50 -5.40
N LEU A 31 10.61 -1.83 -4.77
CA LEU A 31 10.86 -0.62 -3.98
C LEU A 31 10.97 -0.92 -2.49
N ARG A 32 10.20 -1.88 -2.01
CA ARG A 32 10.08 -2.17 -0.59
C ARG A 32 9.51 -3.56 -0.39
N ARG A 33 9.98 -4.22 0.68
CA ARG A 33 9.43 -5.48 1.18
C ARG A 33 9.22 -5.39 2.69
N VAL A 34 8.07 -5.86 3.15
CA VAL A 34 7.77 -6.03 4.57
C VAL A 34 7.55 -7.52 4.80
N PRO A 35 8.37 -8.16 5.62
CA PRO A 35 8.29 -9.59 5.85
C PRO A 35 7.10 -9.98 6.73
N ALA A 36 6.69 -11.25 6.64
CA ALA A 36 5.52 -11.80 7.34
C ALA A 36 5.62 -11.70 8.88
N GLU A 37 6.83 -11.70 9.43
CA GLU A 37 7.09 -11.65 10.87
C GLU A 37 6.61 -10.35 11.52
N THR A 38 6.38 -9.30 10.74
CA THR A 38 5.86 -8.02 11.22
C THR A 38 4.34 -7.98 11.38
N GLY A 39 3.63 -9.05 10.96
CA GLY A 39 2.17 -9.13 10.95
C GLY A 39 1.51 -8.53 9.71
N GLU A 40 2.25 -7.78 8.90
CA GLU A 40 1.81 -7.22 7.63
C GLU A 40 2.81 -7.62 6.56
N GLU A 41 2.53 -8.66 5.79
CA GLU A 41 3.38 -9.04 4.66
C GLU A 41 3.02 -8.22 3.43
N GLY A 42 4.04 -7.65 2.77
CA GLY A 42 3.80 -6.88 1.55
C GLY A 42 5.06 -6.60 0.75
N VAL A 43 4.88 -6.50 -0.56
CA VAL A 43 5.92 -6.10 -1.51
C VAL A 43 5.40 -4.98 -2.38
N TRP A 44 6.17 -3.90 -2.52
CA TRP A 44 5.85 -2.77 -3.40
C TRP A 44 6.75 -2.79 -4.61
N LEU A 45 6.14 -2.91 -5.77
CA LEU A 45 6.80 -2.87 -7.07
C LEU A 45 6.49 -1.56 -7.80
N THR A 46 7.26 -1.24 -8.83
CA THR A 46 6.98 -0.11 -9.72
C THR A 46 7.45 -0.39 -11.14
N ASP A 47 6.78 0.23 -12.10
CA ASP A 47 7.22 0.41 -13.50
C ASP A 47 7.92 1.77 -13.72
N GLY A 48 8.22 2.51 -12.63
CA GLY A 48 8.74 3.86 -12.65
C GLY A 48 7.64 4.94 -12.59
N TYR A 49 6.38 4.59 -12.81
CA TYR A 49 5.25 5.51 -12.81
C TYR A 49 4.16 5.18 -11.78
N ILE A 50 3.71 3.94 -11.73
CA ILE A 50 2.71 3.45 -10.78
C ILE A 50 3.40 2.63 -9.68
N TYR A 51 2.89 2.71 -8.47
CA TYR A 51 3.22 1.79 -7.38
C TYR A 51 2.24 0.63 -7.39
N PHE A 52 2.76 -0.57 -7.37
CA PHE A 52 1.99 -1.80 -7.29
C PHE A 52 2.25 -2.46 -5.95
N ALA A 53 1.32 -2.29 -5.01
CA ALA A 53 1.41 -2.85 -3.67
C ALA A 53 0.79 -4.24 -3.64
N ILE A 54 1.58 -5.25 -3.39
CA ILE A 54 1.15 -6.65 -3.27
C ILE A 54 1.15 -6.98 -1.78
N LEU A 55 -0.03 -7.20 -1.21
CA LEU A 55 -0.24 -7.21 0.23
C LEU A 55 -0.96 -8.48 0.68
N LYS A 56 -0.60 -8.96 1.87
CA LYS A 56 -1.41 -9.88 2.65
C LYS A 56 -1.97 -9.11 3.84
N MET A 57 -3.28 -9.03 3.88
CA MET A 57 -3.97 -8.37 4.98
C MET A 57 -4.13 -9.38 6.11
N GLY A 58 -3.50 -9.11 7.24
CA GLY A 58 -3.30 -10.10 8.30
C GLY A 58 -4.54 -10.43 9.13
N SER A 59 -5.58 -9.60 9.13
CA SER A 59 -6.79 -9.83 9.91
C SER A 59 -7.97 -9.02 9.41
N GLU A 60 -9.18 -9.43 9.78
CA GLU A 60 -10.41 -8.66 9.59
C GLU A 60 -10.35 -7.31 10.33
N ASP A 61 -9.49 -7.20 11.32
CA ASP A 61 -9.24 -6.01 12.12
C ASP A 61 -8.23 -5.04 11.50
N ALA A 62 -7.68 -5.36 10.31
CA ALA A 62 -6.78 -4.44 9.65
C ALA A 62 -7.51 -3.13 9.36
N PRO A 63 -7.18 -2.04 10.06
CA PRO A 63 -7.89 -0.78 9.90
C PRO A 63 -7.72 -0.30 8.46
N ASN A 64 -8.71 0.37 7.92
CA ASN A 64 -8.70 1.04 6.62
C ASN A 64 -9.01 0.17 5.39
N LEU A 65 -9.36 -1.10 5.55
CA LEU A 65 -9.56 -1.97 4.40
C LEU A 65 -11.03 -2.23 4.07
N GLY A 66 -11.92 -1.87 4.97
CA GLY A 66 -13.35 -2.10 4.84
C GLY A 66 -13.78 -3.50 5.23
N GLU A 67 -15.07 -3.69 5.36
CA GLU A 67 -15.69 -4.97 5.73
C GLU A 67 -15.36 -6.05 4.69
N GLY A 68 -14.92 -7.22 5.15
CA GLY A 68 -14.58 -8.35 4.29
C GLY A 68 -13.28 -8.23 3.51
N SER A 69 -12.47 -7.22 3.77
CA SER A 69 -11.22 -6.98 3.02
C SER A 69 -10.21 -8.10 3.09
N SER A 70 -10.13 -8.82 4.21
CA SER A 70 -9.21 -9.96 4.40
C SER A 70 -9.54 -11.17 3.50
N THR A 71 -10.75 -11.26 2.98
CA THR A 71 -11.21 -12.37 2.14
C THR A 71 -11.13 -12.07 0.65
N VAL A 72 -10.93 -10.81 0.27
CA VAL A 72 -10.87 -10.39 -1.14
C VAL A 72 -9.50 -10.70 -1.70
N LYS A 73 -9.45 -11.52 -2.77
CA LYS A 73 -8.25 -11.72 -3.57
C LYS A 73 -8.36 -10.93 -4.88
N GLY A 74 -7.25 -10.35 -5.31
CA GLY A 74 -7.21 -9.51 -6.51
C GLY A 74 -7.04 -8.03 -6.17
N VAL A 75 -7.54 -7.15 -7.03
CA VAL A 75 -7.42 -5.70 -6.80
C VAL A 75 -8.23 -5.30 -5.58
N HIS A 76 -7.53 -4.77 -4.57
CA HIS A 76 -8.13 -4.31 -3.33
C HIS A 76 -8.55 -2.85 -3.41
N HIS A 77 -7.66 -1.98 -3.87
CA HIS A 77 -7.98 -0.56 -4.06
C HIS A 77 -7.10 0.10 -5.12
N ILE A 78 -7.57 1.24 -5.59
CA ILE A 78 -6.86 2.12 -6.51
C ILE A 78 -6.59 3.44 -5.78
N GLY A 79 -5.35 3.91 -5.81
CA GLY A 79 -4.93 5.15 -5.17
C GLY A 79 -4.77 6.30 -6.14
N PHE A 80 -5.27 7.44 -5.73
CA PHE A 80 -5.24 8.68 -6.50
C PHE A 80 -4.41 9.73 -5.79
N TYR A 81 -3.52 10.39 -6.53
CA TYR A 81 -2.88 11.61 -6.08
C TYR A 81 -3.77 12.79 -6.39
N VAL A 82 -3.98 13.61 -5.38
CA VAL A 82 -4.76 14.82 -5.43
C VAL A 82 -3.94 16.01 -4.93
N ASP A 83 -4.26 17.19 -5.42
CA ASP A 83 -3.57 18.41 -5.02
C ASP A 83 -4.05 18.89 -3.65
N ASP A 84 -5.34 18.81 -3.39
CA ASP A 84 -5.99 19.13 -2.12
C ASP A 84 -6.82 17.97 -1.64
N LEU A 85 -6.44 17.42 -0.47
CA LEU A 85 -7.12 16.26 0.11
C LEU A 85 -8.52 16.58 0.65
N ASP A 86 -8.71 17.77 1.18
CA ASP A 86 -10.00 18.14 1.78
C ASP A 86 -11.00 18.47 0.67
N GLU A 87 -10.59 19.14 -0.38
CA GLU A 87 -11.38 19.34 -1.59
C GLU A 87 -11.74 18.00 -2.26
N ALA A 88 -10.77 17.10 -2.41
CA ALA A 88 -11.01 15.78 -2.99
C ALA A 88 -12.00 14.95 -2.17
N VAL A 89 -11.91 14.99 -0.84
CA VAL A 89 -12.85 14.31 0.05
C VAL A 89 -14.26 14.89 -0.10
N SER A 90 -14.41 16.20 -0.12
CA SER A 90 -15.70 16.85 -0.35
C SER A 90 -16.30 16.41 -1.69
N THR A 91 -15.49 16.50 -2.75
CA THR A 91 -15.91 16.11 -4.11
C THR A 91 -16.35 14.65 -4.17
N VAL A 92 -15.61 13.73 -3.56
CA VAL A 92 -15.98 12.30 -3.51
C VAL A 92 -17.33 12.10 -2.83
N LYS A 93 -17.57 12.78 -1.68
CA LYS A 93 -18.84 12.70 -0.94
C LYS A 93 -20.00 13.30 -1.74
N ASP A 94 -19.79 14.44 -2.37
CA ASP A 94 -20.80 15.13 -3.19
C ASP A 94 -21.23 14.30 -4.40
N HIS A 95 -20.36 13.42 -4.87
CA HIS A 95 -20.63 12.47 -5.97
C HIS A 95 -21.04 11.07 -5.50
N GLY A 96 -21.46 10.94 -4.24
CA GLY A 96 -22.01 9.68 -3.70
C GLY A 96 -20.99 8.67 -3.20
N GLY A 97 -19.72 9.02 -3.13
CA GLY A 97 -18.70 8.18 -2.51
C GLY A 97 -18.92 8.05 -1.01
N THR A 98 -18.75 6.83 -0.48
CA THR A 98 -18.96 6.52 0.94
C THR A 98 -17.64 6.27 1.64
N GLU A 99 -17.48 6.82 2.84
CA GLU A 99 -16.26 6.65 3.63
C GLU A 99 -16.16 5.20 4.14
N CYS A 100 -14.97 4.59 3.99
CA CYS A 100 -14.71 3.26 4.49
C CYS A 100 -14.50 3.27 6.01
N PRO A 101 -14.94 2.21 6.73
CA PRO A 101 -14.60 2.03 8.13
C PRO A 101 -13.09 2.11 8.33
N GLY A 102 -12.63 2.79 9.39
CA GLY A 102 -11.22 2.98 9.67
C GLY A 102 -10.50 4.03 8.81
N SER A 103 -11.21 4.72 7.92
CA SER A 103 -10.68 5.91 7.26
C SER A 103 -10.26 6.97 8.29
N SER A 104 -9.17 7.67 8.02
CA SER A 104 -8.63 8.70 8.91
C SER A 104 -8.01 9.83 8.09
N LYS A 105 -7.58 10.91 8.75
CA LYS A 105 -6.88 12.01 8.07
C LYS A 105 -5.59 11.55 7.36
N ALA A 106 -4.94 10.51 7.87
CA ALA A 106 -3.73 9.94 7.26
C ALA A 106 -4.03 8.89 6.19
N ASN A 107 -5.22 8.27 6.24
CA ASN A 107 -5.64 7.17 5.38
C ASN A 107 -7.06 7.40 4.89
N ARG A 108 -7.22 8.14 3.82
CA ARG A 108 -8.53 8.57 3.31
C ARG A 108 -9.05 7.59 2.27
N LYS A 109 -9.85 6.63 2.75
CA LYS A 109 -10.41 5.56 1.93
C LYS A 109 -11.92 5.72 1.77
N TYR A 110 -12.38 5.61 0.55
CA TYR A 110 -13.77 5.75 0.14
C TYR A 110 -14.16 4.64 -0.81
N LYS A 111 -15.43 4.29 -0.89
CA LYS A 111 -15.98 3.43 -1.94
C LYS A 111 -16.61 4.28 -3.02
N GLY A 112 -16.27 3.96 -4.28
CA GLY A 112 -16.94 4.50 -5.45
C GLY A 112 -18.31 3.85 -5.69
N PRO A 113 -19.00 4.24 -6.76
CA PRO A 113 -20.38 3.78 -7.04
C PRO A 113 -20.47 2.26 -7.30
N ASP A 114 -19.38 1.64 -7.73
CA ASP A 114 -19.25 0.19 -7.95
C ASP A 114 -18.79 -0.60 -6.70
N GLY A 115 -18.59 0.12 -5.58
CA GLY A 115 -18.11 -0.46 -4.33
C GLY A 115 -16.59 -0.67 -4.29
N LEU A 116 -15.84 -0.40 -5.37
CA LEU A 116 -14.39 -0.47 -5.35
C LEU A 116 -13.82 0.60 -4.42
N MET A 117 -12.88 0.19 -3.59
CA MET A 117 -12.22 1.11 -2.67
C MET A 117 -11.24 2.01 -3.42
N ILE A 118 -11.29 3.29 -3.14
CA ILE A 118 -10.31 4.28 -3.58
C ILE A 118 -9.53 4.81 -2.37
N ASP A 119 -8.28 5.17 -2.60
CA ASP A 119 -7.38 5.75 -1.60
C ASP A 119 -6.90 7.11 -2.08
N LEU A 120 -7.15 8.16 -1.28
CA LEU A 120 -6.74 9.52 -1.61
C LEU A 120 -5.40 9.83 -0.95
N ARG A 121 -4.42 10.23 -1.75
CA ARG A 121 -3.06 10.56 -1.31
C ARG A 121 -2.63 11.94 -1.82
N PHE A 122 -1.84 12.63 -1.01
CA PHE A 122 -1.19 13.87 -1.44
C PHE A 122 0.06 13.59 -2.27
N ARG A 123 0.49 14.55 -3.08
CA ARG A 123 1.59 14.37 -4.04
C ARG A 123 2.95 14.04 -3.43
N GLY A 124 3.22 14.39 -2.21
CA GLY A 124 4.47 14.04 -1.52
C GLY A 124 4.54 12.62 -0.95
N TRP A 125 3.53 11.80 -1.20
CA TRP A 125 3.48 10.43 -0.66
C TRP A 125 4.56 9.50 -1.24
N ASP A 126 4.97 9.70 -2.50
CA ASP A 126 6.07 8.95 -3.14
C ASP A 126 7.39 9.10 -2.38
N GLU A 127 7.70 10.34 -1.97
CA GLU A 127 8.93 10.62 -1.23
C GLU A 127 8.95 9.87 0.09
N GLN A 128 7.79 9.76 0.74
CA GLN A 128 7.65 9.00 1.99
C GLN A 128 7.83 7.50 1.77
N ILE A 129 7.33 6.93 0.67
CA ILE A 129 7.54 5.51 0.36
C ILE A 129 9.01 5.24 0.09
N ARG A 130 9.66 6.06 -0.71
CA ARG A 130 11.09 5.92 -1.02
C ARG A 130 11.97 6.09 0.22
N ALA A 131 11.68 7.08 1.05
CA ALA A 131 12.41 7.29 2.30
C ALA A 131 12.29 6.10 3.28
N ARG A 132 11.10 5.48 3.36
CA ARG A 132 10.89 4.27 4.17
C ARG A 132 11.62 3.06 3.60
N SER A 133 11.73 2.94 2.28
CA SER A 133 12.50 1.88 1.62
C SER A 133 13.98 1.99 1.96
N THR A 134 14.54 3.19 1.85
CA THR A 134 15.94 3.44 2.18
C THR A 134 16.25 3.18 3.67
N LEU A 135 15.33 3.55 4.56
CA LEU A 135 15.47 3.26 6.00
C LEU A 135 15.46 1.76 6.29
N TYR A 136 14.64 0.99 5.58
CA TYR A 136 14.59 -0.46 5.74
C TYR A 136 15.91 -1.12 5.29
N GLU A 137 16.42 -0.74 4.12
CA GLU A 137 17.72 -1.22 3.62
C GLU A 137 18.88 -0.88 4.58
N LEU A 138 18.87 0.31 5.19
CA LEU A 138 19.88 0.73 6.16
C LEU A 138 19.78 -0.04 7.48
N THR A 139 18.58 -0.46 7.90
CA THR A 139 18.39 -1.24 9.14
C THR A 139 18.70 -2.73 8.94
N GLU A 140 18.47 -3.29 7.76
CA GLU A 140 18.83 -4.67 7.43
C GLU A 140 20.33 -4.84 7.13
N ALA A 141 20.98 -3.79 6.60
CA ALA A 141 22.42 -3.77 6.35
C ALA A 141 23.26 -3.58 7.63
N ALA A 142 22.64 -3.32 8.77
CA ALA A 142 23.36 -3.28 10.05
C ALA A 142 23.78 -4.71 10.44
N PRO A 143 25.09 -4.98 10.67
CA PRO A 143 25.55 -6.32 11.00
C PRO A 143 24.87 -6.78 12.29
N ALA A 144 24.34 -8.01 12.26
CA ALA A 144 23.79 -8.67 13.44
C ALA A 144 24.82 -8.53 14.58
N LYS A 145 24.43 -7.93 15.69
CA LYS A 145 25.25 -7.90 16.90
C LYS A 145 25.55 -9.33 17.28
N THR A 146 26.79 -9.77 17.06
CA THR A 146 27.28 -11.03 17.58
C THR A 146 27.07 -11.01 19.08
N ALA A 147 26.18 -11.87 19.56
CA ALA A 147 26.08 -12.13 20.99
C ALA A 147 27.45 -12.64 21.45
N GLY A 148 28.12 -11.82 22.26
CA GLY A 148 29.39 -12.19 22.85
C GLY A 148 29.21 -13.46 23.65
N ALA A 149 30.05 -14.45 23.35
CA ALA A 149 30.25 -15.58 24.22
C ALA A 149 30.79 -15.04 25.57
N ALA A 150 30.05 -15.32 26.60
CA ALA A 150 30.57 -15.16 27.96
C ALA A 150 31.35 -16.44 28.33
N ASP A 151 32.60 -16.29 28.66
CA ASP A 151 33.41 -17.29 29.36
C ASP A 151 32.86 -17.53 30.78
#